data_2d610c37671c3ea18d0fbd38a225aa7d
#
_entry.id   2d610c37671c3ea18d0fbd38a225aa7d
#
_cell.length_a   1.000
_cell.length_b   1.000
_cell.length_c   1.000
_cell.angle_alpha   90.00
_cell.angle_beta   90.00
_cell.angle_gamma   90.00
#
_symmetry.space_group_name_H-M   'P 1'
#
loop_
_entity.id
_entity.type
_entity.pdbx_description
1 polymer ?
#
loop_
_entity_poly.entity_id
_entity_poly.type
_entity_poly.pdbx_seq_one_letter_code
_entity_poly.pdbx_strand_id
1 'polypeptide(L)'
;ILEALEVDFIDESEVLTTADEYAHVDKHPFKVPFVCGARDLGEALRRINEGAALIRTKGEAGSGNIVEAVRHMKMITSQIIELQDADLSKKAEEFRVPLDLVEEVAKNQKLTVPNFAAGGIATPADASLMMQLGAETVFVGSGIFKSQDPSERAHAIVKAVTHFKSAKDVLT
;
A
#
# COMPACT_ATOMS: atom_id res chain seq x y z
N ILE A 1 -16.27 15.25 -8.84
CA ILE A 1 -16.91 14.46 -9.93
C ILE A 1 -16.99 12.98 -9.54
N LEU A 2 -15.87 12.32 -9.18
CA LEU A 2 -15.87 10.88 -8.82
C LEU A 2 -16.83 10.57 -7.67
N GLU A 3 -16.86 11.39 -6.63
CA GLU A 3 -17.81 11.21 -5.52
C GLU A 3 -19.27 11.29 -5.99
N ALA A 4 -19.57 12.20 -6.94
CA ALA A 4 -20.91 12.30 -7.53
C ALA A 4 -21.28 11.12 -8.44
N LEU A 5 -20.31 10.31 -8.85
CA LEU A 5 -20.51 9.06 -9.58
C LEU A 5 -20.67 7.85 -8.65
N GLU A 6 -20.68 8.09 -7.33
CA GLU A 6 -20.88 7.07 -6.30
C GLU A 6 -19.85 5.91 -6.40
N VAL A 7 -18.58 6.22 -6.72
CA VAL A 7 -17.51 5.23 -6.71
C VAL A 7 -17.23 4.77 -5.29
N ASP A 8 -16.82 3.52 -5.11
CA ASP A 8 -16.54 2.94 -3.78
C ASP A 8 -15.25 3.51 -3.16
N PHE A 9 -14.23 3.79 -3.99
CA PHE A 9 -12.94 4.36 -3.58
C PHE A 9 -12.39 5.31 -4.64
N ILE A 10 -11.59 6.27 -4.20
CA ILE A 10 -10.80 7.13 -5.08
C ILE A 10 -9.32 6.80 -4.87
N ASP A 11 -8.64 6.29 -5.90
CA ASP A 11 -7.18 6.13 -5.85
C ASP A 11 -6.52 7.44 -6.27
N GLU A 12 -5.84 8.11 -5.33
CA GLU A 12 -5.11 9.33 -5.58
C GLU A 12 -3.84 9.02 -6.38
N SER A 13 -3.83 9.43 -7.65
CA SER A 13 -2.68 9.22 -8.52
C SER A 13 -1.58 10.24 -8.27
N GLU A 14 -0.41 9.78 -7.84
CA GLU A 14 0.76 10.62 -7.64
C GLU A 14 1.33 11.20 -8.94
N VAL A 15 1.04 10.58 -10.07
CA VAL A 15 1.44 11.10 -11.41
C VAL A 15 0.68 12.38 -11.73
N LEU A 16 -0.55 12.51 -11.28
CA LEU A 16 -1.40 13.68 -11.52
C LEU A 16 -1.31 14.73 -10.42
N THR A 17 -0.78 14.38 -9.24
CA THR A 17 -0.78 15.22 -8.04
C THR A 17 0.62 15.53 -7.51
N THR A 18 1.63 15.46 -8.36
CA THR A 18 3.05 15.63 -7.99
C THR A 18 3.50 17.07 -7.78
N ALA A 19 2.60 18.05 -7.74
CA ALA A 19 2.96 19.46 -7.54
C ALA A 19 3.63 19.71 -6.18
N ASP A 20 3.31 18.89 -5.17
CA ASP A 20 3.91 18.93 -3.84
C ASP A 20 4.15 17.51 -3.32
N GLU A 21 5.41 17.15 -3.07
CA GLU A 21 5.77 15.84 -2.52
C GLU A 21 5.37 15.67 -1.05
N TYR A 22 5.12 16.76 -0.34
CA TYR A 22 4.86 16.74 1.10
C TYR A 22 3.39 16.87 1.45
N ALA A 23 2.59 17.55 0.64
CA ALA A 23 1.18 17.80 0.88
C ALA A 23 0.34 17.48 -0.36
N HIS A 24 -0.64 16.62 -0.19
CA HIS A 24 -1.62 16.26 -1.21
C HIS A 24 -3.00 16.82 -0.86
N VAL A 25 -4.03 16.38 -1.57
CA VAL A 25 -5.41 16.80 -1.30
C VAL A 25 -5.81 16.41 0.13
N ASP A 26 -6.40 17.35 0.88
CA ASP A 26 -7.09 17.04 2.13
C ASP A 26 -8.33 16.19 1.82
N LYS A 27 -8.38 14.99 2.40
CA LYS A 27 -9.41 13.99 2.10
C LYS A 27 -10.55 13.99 3.12
N HIS A 28 -10.39 14.68 4.25
CA HIS A 28 -11.40 14.74 5.31
C HIS A 28 -12.76 15.33 4.86
N PRO A 29 -12.84 16.28 3.92
CA PRO A 29 -14.12 16.79 3.43
C PRO A 29 -14.92 15.80 2.56
N PHE A 30 -14.29 14.72 2.09
CA PHE A 30 -14.93 13.75 1.19
C PHE A 30 -15.59 12.62 1.97
N LYS A 31 -16.67 12.08 1.43
CA LYS A 31 -17.36 10.90 1.96
C LYS A 31 -16.77 9.60 1.42
N VAL A 32 -16.29 9.64 0.19
CA VAL A 32 -15.67 8.49 -0.47
C VAL A 32 -14.26 8.29 0.09
N PRO A 33 -13.88 7.07 0.52
CA PRO A 33 -12.56 6.78 1.04
C PRO A 33 -11.50 6.85 -0.06
N PHE A 34 -10.30 7.34 0.32
CA PHE A 34 -9.16 7.46 -0.58
C PHE A 34 -8.13 6.36 -0.36
N VAL A 35 -7.59 5.85 -1.46
CA VAL A 35 -6.40 5.01 -1.52
C VAL A 35 -5.23 5.87 -1.94
N CYS A 36 -4.10 5.77 -1.25
CA CYS A 36 -2.91 6.56 -1.56
C CYS A 36 -1.65 5.68 -1.62
N GLY A 37 -0.76 5.99 -2.55
CA GLY A 37 0.52 5.32 -2.66
C GLY A 37 1.56 5.85 -1.69
N ALA A 38 2.47 4.98 -1.22
CA ALA A 38 3.62 5.37 -0.43
C ALA A 38 4.85 4.51 -0.76
N ARG A 39 6.04 5.11 -0.59
CA ARG A 39 7.34 4.45 -0.77
C ARG A 39 8.01 4.14 0.55
N ASP A 40 7.66 4.89 1.59
CA ASP A 40 8.24 4.83 2.93
C ASP A 40 7.20 5.18 4.00
N LEU A 41 7.56 5.03 5.27
CA LEU A 41 6.66 5.30 6.40
C LEU A 41 6.26 6.77 6.49
N GLY A 42 7.18 7.69 6.27
CA GLY A 42 6.89 9.13 6.34
C GLY A 42 5.85 9.55 5.30
N GLU A 43 5.97 9.05 4.07
CA GLU A 43 4.97 9.29 3.02
C GLU A 43 3.63 8.66 3.38
N ALA A 44 3.62 7.41 3.88
CA ALA A 44 2.41 6.73 4.33
C ALA A 44 1.67 7.53 5.43
N LEU A 45 2.41 7.99 6.45
CA LEU A 45 1.83 8.75 7.56
C LEU A 45 1.29 10.11 7.12
N ARG A 46 1.95 10.80 6.19
CA ARG A 46 1.41 12.04 5.62
C ARG A 46 0.08 11.81 4.91
N ARG A 47 -0.02 10.76 4.10
CA ARG A 47 -1.30 10.40 3.42
C ARG A 47 -2.39 10.06 4.43
N ILE A 48 -2.06 9.31 5.48
CA ILE A 48 -3.00 8.98 6.56
C ILE A 48 -3.46 10.23 7.29
N ASN A 49 -2.55 11.14 7.62
CA ASN A 49 -2.86 12.41 8.26
C ASN A 49 -3.78 13.30 7.42
N GLU A 50 -3.70 13.20 6.09
CA GLU A 50 -4.59 13.88 5.14
C GLU A 50 -5.95 13.18 4.97
N GLY A 51 -6.18 12.05 5.63
CA GLY A 51 -7.45 11.30 5.60
C GLY A 51 -7.46 10.11 4.62
N ALA A 52 -6.31 9.58 4.21
CA ALA A 52 -6.27 8.34 3.44
C ALA A 52 -6.84 7.18 4.25
N ALA A 53 -7.76 6.42 3.66
CA ALA A 53 -8.40 5.26 4.27
C ALA A 53 -7.63 3.95 4.00
N LEU A 54 -6.71 3.95 3.04
CA LEU A 54 -5.90 2.81 2.64
C LEU A 54 -4.58 3.28 2.02
N ILE A 55 -3.49 2.61 2.40
CA ILE A 55 -2.17 2.81 1.78
C ILE A 55 -1.87 1.64 0.85
N ARG A 56 -1.22 1.94 -0.26
CA ARG A 56 -0.61 0.93 -1.15
C ARG A 56 0.85 1.28 -1.45
N THR A 57 1.67 0.29 -1.79
CA THR A 57 2.97 0.58 -2.36
C THR A 57 2.82 1.28 -3.72
N LYS A 58 3.72 2.19 -4.07
CA LYS A 58 3.73 2.80 -5.41
C LYS A 58 4.17 1.79 -6.47
N GLY A 59 5.27 1.09 -6.24
CA GLY A 59 5.82 0.13 -7.19
C GLY A 59 6.02 0.73 -8.59
N GLU A 60 6.05 -0.13 -9.59
CA GLU A 60 6.04 0.24 -11.01
C GLU A 60 4.82 -0.37 -11.72
N ALA A 61 3.72 0.36 -11.74
CA ALA A 61 2.48 -0.11 -12.34
C ALA A 61 2.65 -0.44 -13.83
N GLY A 62 2.13 -1.61 -14.25
CA GLY A 62 2.17 -2.04 -15.65
C GLY A 62 3.47 -2.66 -16.12
N SER A 63 4.54 -2.66 -15.31
CA SER A 63 5.87 -3.18 -15.69
C SER A 63 5.98 -4.70 -15.64
N GLY A 64 5.15 -5.39 -14.83
CA GLY A 64 5.32 -6.80 -14.50
C GLY A 64 6.59 -7.07 -13.66
N ASN A 65 7.18 -6.03 -13.08
CA ASN A 65 8.35 -6.09 -12.23
C ASN A 65 7.99 -5.61 -10.82
N ILE A 66 8.08 -6.49 -9.86
CA ILE A 66 7.67 -6.28 -8.46
C ILE A 66 8.76 -5.63 -7.59
N VAL A 67 9.99 -5.44 -8.11
CA VAL A 67 11.16 -5.02 -7.31
C VAL A 67 10.91 -3.74 -6.52
N GLU A 68 10.32 -2.71 -7.13
CA GLU A 68 10.02 -1.46 -6.44
C GLU A 68 8.93 -1.63 -5.37
N ALA A 69 7.89 -2.43 -5.65
CA ALA A 69 6.86 -2.72 -4.66
C ALA A 69 7.44 -3.46 -3.43
N VAL A 70 8.36 -4.41 -3.66
CA VAL A 70 9.11 -5.11 -2.59
C VAL A 70 9.93 -4.12 -1.78
N ARG A 71 10.66 -3.21 -2.44
CA ARG A 71 11.48 -2.18 -1.79
C ARG A 71 10.62 -1.28 -0.89
N HIS A 72 9.49 -0.78 -1.41
CA HIS A 72 8.60 0.10 -0.66
C HIS A 72 7.96 -0.63 0.53
N MET A 73 7.48 -1.87 0.36
CA MET A 73 6.91 -2.65 1.46
C MET A 73 7.93 -2.90 2.56
N LYS A 74 9.15 -3.31 2.19
CA LYS A 74 10.24 -3.51 3.16
C LYS A 74 10.62 -2.21 3.86
N MET A 75 10.64 -1.08 3.14
CA MET A 75 10.96 0.23 3.73
C MET A 75 9.91 0.59 4.79
N ILE A 76 8.63 0.50 4.46
CA ILE A 76 7.54 0.80 5.41
C ILE A 76 7.62 -0.11 6.62
N THR A 77 7.74 -1.43 6.43
CA THR A 77 7.74 -2.40 7.53
C THR A 77 8.99 -2.27 8.42
N SER A 78 10.18 -2.04 7.85
CA SER A 78 11.39 -1.83 8.65
C SER A 78 11.33 -0.55 9.46
N GLN A 79 10.86 0.54 8.86
CA GLN A 79 10.74 1.81 9.57
C GLN A 79 9.69 1.76 10.69
N ILE A 80 8.61 0.98 10.56
CA ILE A 80 7.67 0.73 11.66
C ILE A 80 8.38 0.02 12.82
N ILE A 81 9.20 -0.99 12.54
CA ILE A 81 9.97 -1.70 13.58
C ILE A 81 10.97 -0.75 14.26
N GLU A 82 11.66 0.09 13.50
CA GLU A 82 12.62 1.08 14.02
C GLU A 82 11.99 2.08 15.01
N LEU A 83 10.67 2.34 14.93
CA LEU A 83 9.98 3.22 15.88
C LEU A 83 10.03 2.71 17.33
N GLN A 84 10.27 1.41 17.57
CA GLN A 84 10.32 0.86 18.91
C GLN A 84 11.45 1.47 19.76
N ASP A 85 12.58 1.78 19.13
CA ASP A 85 13.77 2.29 19.80
C ASP A 85 14.07 3.75 19.41
N ALA A 86 13.18 4.41 18.66
CA ALA A 86 13.38 5.75 18.16
C ALA A 86 12.84 6.82 19.10
N ASP A 87 13.39 8.04 19.01
CA ASP A 87 12.78 9.25 19.55
C ASP A 87 11.56 9.63 18.68
N LEU A 88 10.36 9.31 19.16
CA LEU A 88 9.13 9.48 18.39
C LEU A 88 8.82 10.94 18.09
N SER A 89 9.22 11.88 18.95
CA SER A 89 9.05 13.30 18.70
C SER A 89 9.88 13.77 17.51
N LYS A 90 11.15 13.34 17.45
CA LYS A 90 12.01 13.63 16.30
C LYS A 90 11.50 12.96 15.02
N LYS A 91 10.96 11.73 15.11
CA LYS A 91 10.36 11.06 13.96
C LYS A 91 9.09 11.77 13.46
N ALA A 92 8.27 12.29 14.35
CA ALA A 92 7.11 13.09 13.98
C ALA A 92 7.51 14.37 13.22
N GLU A 93 8.55 15.06 13.68
CA GLU A 93 9.12 16.23 12.98
C GLU A 93 9.71 15.84 11.61
N GLU A 94 10.51 14.76 11.54
CA GLU A 94 11.11 14.25 10.30
C GLU A 94 10.02 13.90 9.27
N PHE A 95 8.99 13.17 9.70
CA PHE A 95 7.88 12.74 8.84
C PHE A 95 6.87 13.85 8.55
N ARG A 96 6.89 14.96 9.32
CA ARG A 96 5.97 16.09 9.24
C ARG A 96 4.52 15.68 9.49
N VAL A 97 4.30 14.94 10.57
CA VAL A 97 2.99 14.45 10.99
C VAL A 97 2.81 14.66 12.49
N PRO A 98 1.58 14.61 13.02
CA PRO A 98 1.32 14.66 14.45
C PRO A 98 2.01 13.52 15.20
N LEU A 99 2.48 13.81 16.43
CA LEU A 99 3.18 12.84 17.27
C LEU A 99 2.29 11.65 17.64
N ASP A 100 1.03 11.89 17.95
CA ASP A 100 0.06 10.86 18.34
C ASP A 100 -0.11 9.78 17.24
N LEU A 101 -0.07 10.15 15.98
CA LEU A 101 -0.09 9.20 14.87
C LEU A 101 1.16 8.32 14.86
N VAL A 102 2.34 8.88 15.13
CA VAL A 102 3.60 8.11 15.19
C VAL A 102 3.59 7.17 16.40
N GLU A 103 3.11 7.66 17.56
CA GLU A 103 2.97 6.85 18.78
C GLU A 103 2.01 5.68 18.58
N GLU A 104 0.89 5.90 17.90
CA GLU A 104 -0.08 4.84 17.59
C GLU A 104 0.54 3.76 16.71
N VAL A 105 1.27 4.13 15.66
CA VAL A 105 1.97 3.18 14.78
C VAL A 105 3.08 2.44 15.52
N ALA A 106 3.87 3.14 16.34
CA ALA A 106 4.92 2.54 17.15
C ALA A 106 4.36 1.50 18.13
N LYS A 107 3.24 1.82 18.80
CA LYS A 107 2.55 0.94 19.74
C LYS A 107 1.95 -0.30 19.06
N ASN A 108 1.28 -0.10 17.94
CA ASN A 108 0.56 -1.17 17.24
C ASN A 108 1.44 -1.98 16.28
N GLN A 109 2.65 -1.50 15.97
CA GLN A 109 3.60 -2.07 15.01
C GLN A 109 2.99 -2.33 13.63
N LYS A 110 2.07 -1.47 13.23
CA LYS A 110 1.42 -1.45 11.91
C LYS A 110 0.83 -0.08 11.63
N LEU A 111 0.53 0.22 10.38
CA LEU A 111 -0.22 1.41 10.01
C LEU A 111 -1.62 1.39 10.64
N THR A 112 -2.21 2.56 10.83
CA THR A 112 -3.57 2.73 11.37
C THR A 112 -4.66 2.41 10.35
N VAL A 113 -4.28 2.27 9.08
CA VAL A 113 -5.13 1.88 7.95
C VAL A 113 -4.52 0.68 7.22
N PRO A 114 -5.29 -0.08 6.43
CA PRO A 114 -4.76 -1.21 5.67
C PRO A 114 -3.60 -0.82 4.73
N ASN A 115 -2.60 -1.70 4.62
CA ASN A 115 -1.44 -1.52 3.74
C ASN A 115 -1.39 -2.61 2.68
N PHE A 116 -1.66 -2.24 1.43
CA PHE A 116 -1.71 -3.16 0.30
C PHE A 116 -0.43 -3.07 -0.54
N ALA A 117 -0.13 -4.14 -1.25
CA ALA A 117 0.92 -4.13 -2.25
C ALA A 117 0.36 -3.82 -3.64
N ALA A 118 1.01 -2.90 -4.34
CA ALA A 118 0.67 -2.54 -5.71
C ALA A 118 1.93 -2.24 -6.52
N GLY A 119 1.81 -2.36 -7.85
CA GLY A 119 2.85 -2.00 -8.81
C GLY A 119 3.75 -3.16 -9.20
N GLY A 120 3.53 -3.70 -10.40
CA GLY A 120 4.35 -4.73 -11.00
C GLY A 120 3.97 -6.18 -10.67
N ILE A 121 2.98 -6.42 -9.83
CA ILE A 121 2.50 -7.77 -9.50
C ILE A 121 1.86 -8.41 -10.74
N ALA A 122 2.37 -9.57 -11.16
CA ALA A 122 1.92 -10.25 -12.37
C ALA A 122 1.65 -11.75 -12.18
N THR A 123 2.21 -12.36 -11.16
CA THR A 123 2.11 -13.81 -10.93
C THR A 123 1.58 -14.12 -9.52
N PRO A 124 1.04 -15.34 -9.30
CA PRO A 124 0.70 -15.82 -7.96
C PRO A 124 1.89 -15.80 -6.98
N ALA A 125 3.10 -16.08 -7.48
CA ALA A 125 4.32 -16.03 -6.67
C ALA A 125 4.64 -14.61 -6.19
N ASP A 126 4.46 -13.59 -7.04
CA ASP A 126 4.61 -12.19 -6.66
C ASP A 126 3.62 -11.82 -5.56
N ALA A 127 2.35 -12.20 -5.71
CA ALA A 127 1.30 -11.94 -4.73
C ALA A 127 1.62 -12.60 -3.38
N SER A 128 1.99 -13.89 -3.39
CA SER A 128 2.39 -14.63 -2.19
C SER A 128 3.60 -13.98 -1.50
N LEU A 129 4.62 -13.54 -2.26
CA LEU A 129 5.78 -12.84 -1.73
C LEU A 129 5.38 -11.54 -1.02
N MET A 130 4.53 -10.74 -1.62
CA MET A 130 4.09 -9.47 -1.02
C MET A 130 3.31 -9.70 0.29
N MET A 131 2.47 -10.75 0.34
CA MET A 131 1.78 -11.16 1.57
C MET A 131 2.78 -11.57 2.67
N GLN A 132 3.83 -12.31 2.32
CA GLN A 132 4.89 -12.71 3.26
C GLN A 132 5.72 -11.52 3.76
N LEU A 133 5.82 -10.44 2.98
CA LEU A 133 6.50 -9.20 3.36
C LEU A 133 5.63 -8.27 4.22
N GLY A 134 4.38 -8.65 4.51
CA GLY A 134 3.50 -7.91 5.41
C GLY A 134 2.41 -7.10 4.73
N ALA A 135 2.19 -7.26 3.43
CA ALA A 135 1.01 -6.70 2.78
C ALA A 135 -0.26 -7.38 3.32
N GLU A 136 -1.35 -6.63 3.47
CA GLU A 136 -2.64 -7.18 3.88
C GLU A 136 -3.44 -7.73 2.71
N THR A 137 -3.18 -7.23 1.49
CA THR A 137 -3.61 -7.80 0.22
C THR A 137 -2.83 -7.17 -0.94
N VAL A 138 -3.25 -7.42 -2.18
CA VAL A 138 -2.59 -6.94 -3.40
C VAL A 138 -3.56 -6.25 -4.35
N PHE A 139 -3.10 -5.21 -5.05
CA PHE A 139 -3.74 -4.66 -6.23
C PHE A 139 -3.05 -5.20 -7.48
N VAL A 140 -3.80 -5.80 -8.38
CA VAL A 140 -3.26 -6.37 -9.63
C VAL A 140 -4.08 -5.87 -10.81
N GLY A 141 -3.44 -5.17 -11.72
CA GLY A 141 -4.06 -4.67 -12.95
C GLY A 141 -3.57 -5.44 -14.18
N SER A 142 -2.56 -4.90 -14.86
CA SER A 142 -2.05 -5.46 -16.13
C SER A 142 -1.55 -6.90 -16.00
N GLY A 143 -1.08 -7.34 -14.85
CA GLY A 143 -0.66 -8.73 -14.61
C GLY A 143 -1.80 -9.75 -14.83
N ILE A 144 -3.06 -9.34 -14.59
CA ILE A 144 -4.25 -10.14 -14.89
C ILE A 144 -4.71 -9.85 -16.33
N PHE A 145 -5.03 -8.59 -16.65
CA PHE A 145 -5.71 -8.23 -17.90
C PHE A 145 -4.89 -8.49 -19.15
N LYS A 146 -3.55 -8.50 -19.07
CA LYS A 146 -2.65 -8.83 -20.20
C LYS A 146 -2.21 -10.30 -20.23
N SER A 147 -2.68 -11.14 -19.30
CA SER A 147 -2.39 -12.58 -19.31
C SER A 147 -3.15 -13.28 -20.44
N GLN A 148 -2.70 -14.49 -20.81
CA GLN A 148 -3.39 -15.31 -21.81
C GLN A 148 -4.79 -15.73 -21.35
N ASP A 149 -4.96 -16.02 -20.05
CA ASP A 149 -6.23 -16.28 -19.41
C ASP A 149 -6.37 -15.41 -18.16
N PRO A 150 -7.07 -14.24 -18.27
CA PRO A 150 -7.27 -13.36 -17.14
C PRO A 150 -8.07 -13.98 -15.98
N SER A 151 -9.04 -14.84 -16.29
CA SER A 151 -9.87 -15.50 -15.28
C SER A 151 -9.06 -16.48 -14.44
N GLU A 152 -8.33 -17.39 -15.11
CA GLU A 152 -7.45 -18.33 -14.43
C GLU A 152 -6.36 -17.62 -13.65
N ARG A 153 -5.76 -16.56 -14.21
CA ARG A 153 -4.75 -15.75 -13.54
C ARG A 153 -5.29 -15.10 -12.27
N ALA A 154 -6.48 -14.53 -12.32
CA ALA A 154 -7.14 -13.91 -11.17
C ALA A 154 -7.39 -14.93 -10.07
N HIS A 155 -7.96 -16.10 -10.39
CA HIS A 155 -8.19 -17.17 -9.42
C HIS A 155 -6.89 -17.64 -8.77
N ALA A 156 -5.82 -17.83 -9.55
CA ALA A 156 -4.52 -18.25 -9.03
C ALA A 156 -3.91 -17.21 -8.09
N ILE A 157 -4.05 -15.92 -8.39
CA ILE A 157 -3.58 -14.83 -7.52
C ILE A 157 -4.40 -14.79 -6.22
N VAL A 158 -5.72 -14.87 -6.29
CA VAL A 158 -6.58 -14.91 -5.09
C VAL A 158 -6.22 -16.10 -4.19
N LYS A 159 -6.00 -17.27 -4.78
CA LYS A 159 -5.55 -18.46 -4.07
C LYS A 159 -4.20 -18.25 -3.39
N ALA A 160 -3.23 -17.65 -4.09
CA ALA A 160 -1.91 -17.34 -3.55
C ALA A 160 -1.97 -16.35 -2.38
N VAL A 161 -2.82 -15.33 -2.47
CA VAL A 161 -3.07 -14.37 -1.36
C VAL A 161 -3.71 -15.07 -0.17
N THR A 162 -4.72 -15.92 -0.41
CA THR A 162 -5.44 -16.62 0.67
C THR A 162 -4.56 -17.63 1.40
N HIS A 163 -3.72 -18.34 0.67
CA HIS A 163 -2.92 -19.46 1.20
C HIS A 163 -1.40 -19.17 1.25
N PHE A 164 -0.97 -17.91 1.27
CA PHE A 164 0.44 -17.53 1.19
C PHE A 164 1.35 -18.16 2.27
N LYS A 165 0.79 -18.64 3.39
CA LYS A 165 1.51 -19.34 4.45
C LYS A 165 1.68 -20.85 4.19
N SER A 166 0.97 -21.40 3.20
CA SER A 166 0.98 -22.83 2.88
C SER A 166 1.39 -23.04 1.41
N ALA A 167 2.66 -23.32 1.17
CA ALA A 167 3.16 -23.57 -0.19
C ALA A 167 2.42 -24.74 -0.86
N LYS A 168 1.98 -25.74 -0.10
CA LYS A 168 1.22 -26.88 -0.63
C LYS A 168 -0.12 -26.44 -1.21
N ASP A 169 -0.85 -25.56 -0.48
CA ASP A 169 -2.18 -25.13 -0.91
C ASP A 169 -2.12 -24.12 -2.06
N VAL A 170 -1.00 -23.42 -2.21
CA VAL A 170 -0.77 -22.53 -3.36
C VAL A 170 -0.52 -23.30 -4.65
N LEU A 171 0.14 -24.48 -4.57
CA LEU A 171 0.55 -25.27 -5.74
C LEU A 171 -0.53 -26.23 -6.25
N THR A 172 -1.52 -26.56 -5.46
CA THR A 172 -2.64 -27.45 -5.85
C THR A 172 -3.82 -26.67 -6.38
#